data_3d5e5e9bc11043ffea1b3193bb93ded6
#
_entry.id   3d5e5e9bc11043ffea1b3193bb93ded6
#
_cell.length_a   1.000
_cell.length_b   1.000
_cell.length_c   1.000
_cell.angle_alpha   90.00
_cell.angle_beta   90.00
_cell.angle_gamma   90.00
#
_symmetry.space_group_name_H-M   'P 1'
#
loop_
_entity.id
_entity.type
_entity.pdbx_description
1 polymer ?
#
loop_
_entity_poly.entity_id
_entity_poly.type
_entity_poly.pdbx_seq_one_letter_code
_entity_poly.pdbx_strand_id
1 'polypeptide(L)'
;MSQRETFDYCPRCGADRLEAHGVKAQHCQCCGFTYYHNPSVAVALLVRDLRGRLLVATRGKEPAKGTLDLPGGFVDKGETGEEAAQRELCEESGLRLPTEQFAYAFSLPNSYLYSDFLVPTLDLFYTVQLPSEMPAVRAMDDVAQLSWLAPAEIDPSRFGLISIRRGIARYLSSLAD
;
A
#
# COMPACT_ATOMS: atom_id res chain seq x y z
N MET A 1 -14.18 18.98 5.87
CA MET A 1 -15.18 18.01 5.37
C MET A 1 -15.04 16.74 6.21
N SER A 2 -16.13 16.15 6.69
CA SER A 2 -16.07 14.89 7.43
C SER A 2 -15.68 13.78 6.46
N GLN A 3 -14.61 13.05 6.75
CA GLN A 3 -14.20 11.88 5.97
C GLN A 3 -15.29 10.81 6.12
N ARG A 4 -15.73 10.25 5.01
CA ARG A 4 -16.79 9.22 5.00
C ARG A 4 -16.17 7.83 5.14
N GLU A 5 -16.81 6.99 5.93
CA GLU A 5 -16.43 5.59 6.13
C GLU A 5 -17.56 4.63 5.73
N THR A 6 -18.73 5.19 5.42
CA THR A 6 -19.96 4.44 5.10
C THR A 6 -20.66 5.04 3.90
N PHE A 7 -21.48 4.24 3.23
CA PHE A 7 -22.31 4.66 2.11
C PHE A 7 -23.63 5.26 2.59
N ASP A 8 -24.08 6.31 1.93
CA ASP A 8 -25.41 6.92 2.17
C ASP A 8 -26.54 6.16 1.46
N TYR A 9 -26.21 5.50 0.33
CA TYR A 9 -27.16 4.80 -0.52
C TYR A 9 -26.77 3.35 -0.75
N CYS A 10 -27.78 2.48 -0.83
CA CYS A 10 -27.57 1.06 -1.11
C CYS A 10 -26.99 0.86 -2.52
N PRO A 11 -25.82 0.20 -2.69
CA PRO A 11 -25.20 0.00 -4.00
C PRO A 11 -25.98 -0.96 -4.90
N ARG A 12 -26.95 -1.72 -4.34
CA ARG A 12 -27.80 -2.64 -5.10
C ARG A 12 -29.08 -2.02 -5.63
N CYS A 13 -29.80 -1.20 -4.82
CA CYS A 13 -31.10 -0.67 -5.18
C CYS A 13 -31.24 0.85 -5.13
N GLY A 14 -30.18 1.58 -4.74
CA GLY A 14 -30.16 3.04 -4.66
C GLY A 14 -30.95 3.64 -3.49
N ALA A 15 -31.54 2.84 -2.61
CA ALA A 15 -32.31 3.36 -1.48
C ALA A 15 -31.42 4.00 -0.42
N ASP A 16 -31.88 5.06 0.23
CA ASP A 16 -31.25 5.80 1.34
C ASP A 16 -31.44 5.13 2.71
N ARG A 17 -31.79 3.85 2.74
CA ARG A 17 -32.11 3.05 3.93
C ARG A 17 -31.04 1.99 4.20
N LEU A 18 -29.78 2.40 4.16
CA LEU A 18 -28.62 1.58 4.44
C LEU A 18 -28.14 1.85 5.87
N GLU A 19 -28.42 0.94 6.79
CA GLU A 19 -28.17 1.10 8.22
C GLU A 19 -26.97 0.28 8.66
N ALA A 20 -26.28 0.73 9.72
CA ALA A 20 -25.16 0.00 10.31
C ALA A 20 -25.61 -1.40 10.78
N HIS A 21 -24.84 -2.44 10.43
CA HIS A 21 -25.07 -3.83 10.82
C HIS A 21 -23.80 -4.38 11.46
N GLY A 22 -23.66 -4.14 12.76
CA GLY A 22 -22.42 -4.38 13.49
C GLY A 22 -21.33 -3.38 13.09
N VAL A 23 -20.06 -3.74 13.37
CA VAL A 23 -18.91 -2.83 13.18
C VAL A 23 -18.33 -2.81 11.76
N LYS A 24 -18.73 -3.75 10.90
CA LYS A 24 -18.10 -3.93 9.60
C LYS A 24 -19.08 -4.11 8.43
N ALA A 25 -20.34 -3.83 8.63
CA ALA A 25 -21.33 -4.00 7.59
C ALA A 25 -22.42 -2.92 7.64
N GLN A 26 -23.09 -2.73 6.51
CA GLN A 26 -24.34 -1.98 6.39
C GLN A 26 -25.40 -2.89 5.76
N HIS A 27 -26.65 -2.82 6.26
CA HIS A 27 -27.79 -3.59 5.77
C HIS A 27 -28.86 -2.67 5.19
N CYS A 28 -29.33 -2.99 4.01
CA CYS A 28 -30.38 -2.23 3.34
C CYS A 28 -31.76 -2.71 3.78
N GLN A 29 -32.53 -1.85 4.43
CA GLN A 29 -33.91 -2.14 4.88
C GLN A 29 -34.92 -2.25 3.73
N CYS A 30 -34.52 -1.81 2.50
CA CYS A 30 -35.41 -1.88 1.34
C CYS A 30 -35.29 -3.21 0.58
N CYS A 31 -34.05 -3.68 0.30
CA CYS A 31 -33.85 -4.87 -0.55
C CYS A 31 -33.12 -6.03 0.15
N GLY A 32 -32.80 -5.92 1.44
CA GLY A 32 -32.14 -6.95 2.23
C GLY A 32 -30.64 -7.14 1.90
N PHE A 33 -30.04 -6.31 1.04
CA PHE A 33 -28.63 -6.41 0.70
C PHE A 33 -27.75 -6.01 1.89
N THR A 34 -26.72 -6.82 2.19
CA THR A 34 -25.71 -6.48 3.19
C THR A 34 -24.37 -6.22 2.51
N TYR A 35 -23.85 -5.02 2.74
CA TYR A 35 -22.50 -4.64 2.30
C TYR A 35 -21.51 -4.78 3.45
N TYR A 36 -20.40 -5.47 3.21
CA TYR A 36 -19.31 -5.62 4.17
C TYR A 36 -18.15 -4.69 3.81
N HIS A 37 -17.73 -3.85 4.77
CA HIS A 37 -16.56 -2.98 4.67
C HIS A 37 -15.28 -3.78 4.94
N ASN A 38 -14.95 -4.71 4.04
CA ASN A 38 -13.73 -5.49 4.13
C ASN A 38 -12.52 -4.62 3.75
N PRO A 39 -11.35 -4.80 4.40
CA PRO A 39 -10.14 -4.12 3.99
C PRO A 39 -9.77 -4.45 2.54
N SER A 40 -9.44 -3.43 1.76
CA SER A 40 -8.75 -3.61 0.49
C SER A 40 -7.31 -4.02 0.77
N VAL A 41 -6.73 -4.86 -0.08
CA VAL A 41 -5.34 -5.31 0.09
C VAL A 41 -4.43 -4.43 -0.74
N ALA A 42 -3.32 -4.02 -0.15
CA ALA A 42 -2.23 -3.32 -0.83
C ALA A 42 -0.89 -4.02 -0.54
N VAL A 43 0.08 -3.85 -1.43
CA VAL A 43 1.46 -4.32 -1.24
C VAL A 43 2.40 -3.14 -1.04
N ALA A 44 3.42 -3.32 -0.20
CA ALA A 44 4.50 -2.36 0.03
C ALA A 44 5.85 -3.10 0.00
N LEU A 45 6.80 -2.62 -0.80
CA LEU A 45 7.97 -3.38 -1.19
C LEU A 45 9.25 -2.85 -0.51
N LEU A 46 9.87 -3.70 0.29
CA LEU A 46 11.19 -3.48 0.91
C LEU A 46 12.27 -4.01 -0.05
N VAL A 47 12.53 -3.27 -1.15
CA VAL A 47 13.49 -3.65 -2.19
C VAL A 47 14.89 -3.20 -1.78
N ARG A 48 15.82 -4.15 -1.63
CA ARG A 48 17.21 -3.88 -1.24
C ARG A 48 18.18 -4.19 -2.37
N ASP A 49 19.20 -3.35 -2.52
CA ASP A 49 20.34 -3.67 -3.35
C ASP A 49 21.41 -4.48 -2.58
N LEU A 50 22.49 -4.88 -3.26
CA LEU A 50 23.60 -5.64 -2.64
C LEU A 50 24.35 -4.88 -1.55
N ARG A 51 24.21 -3.55 -1.47
CA ARG A 51 24.79 -2.72 -0.40
C ARG A 51 23.83 -2.53 0.77
N GLY A 52 22.67 -3.17 0.73
CA GLY A 52 21.63 -3.04 1.76
C GLY A 52 20.87 -1.72 1.72
N ARG A 53 20.98 -0.90 0.65
CA ARG A 53 20.19 0.30 0.48
C ARG A 53 18.76 -0.07 0.07
N LEU A 54 17.81 0.69 0.57
CA LEU A 54 16.38 0.53 0.31
C LEU A 54 15.95 1.43 -0.84
N LEU A 55 15.18 0.89 -1.79
CA LEU A 55 14.50 1.68 -2.80
C LEU A 55 13.31 2.38 -2.16
N VAL A 56 13.26 3.69 -2.25
CA VAL A 56 12.15 4.51 -1.78
C VAL A 56 11.58 5.34 -2.91
N ALA A 57 10.27 5.55 -2.86
CA ALA A 57 9.53 6.39 -3.78
C ALA A 57 9.23 7.77 -3.13
N THR A 58 9.10 8.80 -3.95
CA THR A 58 8.45 10.06 -3.56
C THR A 58 7.07 10.09 -4.18
N ARG A 59 6.03 10.26 -3.35
CA ARG A 59 4.64 10.28 -3.80
C ARG A 59 4.36 11.42 -4.77
N GLY A 60 3.84 11.11 -5.94
CA GLY A 60 3.43 12.09 -6.96
C GLY A 60 2.01 12.63 -6.75
N LYS A 61 1.14 11.87 -6.05
CA LYS A 61 -0.29 12.16 -5.87
C LYS A 61 -0.70 12.19 -4.39
N GLU A 62 -1.85 12.78 -4.11
CA GLU A 62 -2.49 12.69 -2.79
C GLU A 62 -3.03 11.26 -2.52
N PRO A 63 -3.18 10.84 -1.28
CA PRO A 63 -2.80 11.56 -0.05
C PRO A 63 -1.28 11.58 0.17
N ALA A 64 -0.83 12.56 0.95
CA ALA A 64 0.57 12.73 1.37
C ALA A 64 1.58 12.98 0.22
N LYS A 65 1.16 13.67 -0.84
CA LYS A 65 2.02 14.06 -1.96
C LYS A 65 3.32 14.72 -1.50
N GLY A 66 4.44 14.34 -2.12
CA GLY A 66 5.77 14.87 -1.82
C GLY A 66 6.48 14.20 -0.64
N THR A 67 5.82 13.31 0.10
CA THR A 67 6.45 12.53 1.16
C THR A 67 7.09 11.26 0.61
N LEU A 68 7.93 10.61 1.42
CA LEU A 68 8.48 9.30 1.06
C LEU A 68 7.43 8.20 1.20
N ASP A 69 7.61 7.19 0.37
CA ASP A 69 6.81 5.96 0.34
C ASP A 69 7.70 4.76 -0.04
N LEU A 70 7.15 3.57 0.01
CA LEU A 70 7.72 2.38 -0.61
C LEU A 70 7.06 2.16 -1.97
N PRO A 71 7.75 1.54 -2.94
CA PRO A 71 7.09 1.03 -4.14
C PRO A 71 5.95 0.09 -3.77
N GLY A 72 4.82 0.18 -4.48
CA GLY A 72 3.65 -0.66 -4.20
C GLY A 72 2.32 0.03 -4.48
N GLY A 73 1.24 -0.76 -4.38
CA GLY A 73 -0.12 -0.30 -4.65
C GLY A 73 -1.17 -1.33 -4.30
N PHE A 74 -2.38 -1.16 -4.79
CA PHE A 74 -3.49 -2.08 -4.53
C PHE A 74 -3.33 -3.40 -5.29
N VAL A 75 -3.74 -4.49 -4.64
CA VAL A 75 -3.86 -5.81 -5.28
C VAL A 75 -5.08 -5.82 -6.16
N ASP A 76 -4.93 -6.18 -7.43
CA ASP A 76 -6.01 -6.27 -8.40
C ASP A 76 -6.84 -7.55 -8.20
N LYS A 77 -8.07 -7.53 -8.73
CA LYS A 77 -8.96 -8.68 -8.65
C LYS A 77 -8.36 -9.88 -9.40
N GLY A 78 -8.10 -10.94 -8.65
CA GLY A 78 -7.55 -12.19 -9.19
C GLY A 78 -6.04 -12.30 -9.12
N GLU A 79 -5.34 -11.27 -8.60
CA GLU A 79 -3.91 -11.35 -8.30
C GLU A 79 -3.65 -11.96 -6.92
N THR A 80 -2.51 -12.63 -6.79
CA THR A 80 -1.87 -12.90 -5.50
C THR A 80 -1.09 -11.67 -5.03
N GLY A 81 -0.69 -11.64 -3.75
CA GLY A 81 0.15 -10.55 -3.24
C GLY A 81 1.51 -10.46 -3.93
N GLU A 82 2.10 -11.60 -4.30
CA GLU A 82 3.37 -11.70 -5.02
C GLU A 82 3.26 -11.20 -6.46
N GLU A 83 2.15 -11.50 -7.16
CA GLU A 83 1.87 -10.99 -8.51
C GLU A 83 1.67 -9.47 -8.49
N ALA A 84 0.88 -8.94 -7.53
CA ALA A 84 0.73 -7.52 -7.33
C ALA A 84 2.08 -6.83 -7.02
N ALA A 85 2.88 -7.42 -6.15
CA ALA A 85 4.22 -6.91 -5.82
C ALA A 85 5.15 -6.85 -7.04
N GLN A 86 5.12 -7.87 -7.89
CA GLN A 86 5.88 -7.91 -9.14
C GLN A 86 5.40 -6.84 -10.12
N ARG A 87 4.09 -6.72 -10.32
CA ARG A 87 3.48 -5.74 -11.23
C ARG A 87 3.81 -4.32 -10.80
N GLU A 88 3.55 -3.96 -9.55
CA GLU A 88 3.80 -2.62 -9.01
C GLU A 88 5.28 -2.24 -9.10
N LEU A 89 6.21 -3.15 -8.75
CA LEU A 89 7.64 -2.89 -8.90
C LEU A 89 8.00 -2.60 -10.36
N CYS A 90 7.43 -3.36 -11.31
CA CYS A 90 7.69 -3.17 -12.73
C CYS A 90 7.11 -1.84 -13.24
N GLU A 91 5.87 -1.50 -12.86
CA GLU A 91 5.16 -0.29 -13.29
C GLU A 91 5.85 0.98 -12.78
N GLU A 92 6.27 0.99 -11.51
CA GLU A 92 6.85 2.16 -10.88
C GLU A 92 8.35 2.35 -11.14
N SER A 93 9.11 1.27 -11.35
CA SER A 93 10.59 1.34 -11.43
C SER A 93 11.18 0.76 -12.72
N GLY A 94 10.41 0.01 -13.49
CA GLY A 94 10.90 -0.76 -14.64
C GLY A 94 11.64 -2.05 -14.27
N LEU A 95 11.79 -2.36 -12.98
CA LEU A 95 12.46 -3.59 -12.53
C LEU A 95 11.53 -4.79 -12.73
N ARG A 96 12.08 -5.85 -13.35
CA ARG A 96 11.35 -7.10 -13.59
C ARG A 96 12.04 -8.24 -12.84
N LEU A 97 11.37 -8.78 -11.86
CA LEU A 97 11.84 -9.90 -11.04
C LEU A 97 10.78 -11.00 -11.04
N PRO A 98 11.14 -12.28 -10.96
CA PRO A 98 10.18 -13.36 -10.82
C PRO A 98 9.47 -13.30 -9.44
N THR A 99 8.22 -13.75 -9.40
CA THR A 99 7.38 -13.71 -8.19
C THR A 99 7.98 -14.41 -6.99
N GLU A 100 8.79 -15.44 -7.21
CA GLU A 100 9.47 -16.25 -6.18
C GLU A 100 10.52 -15.45 -5.39
N GLN A 101 10.93 -14.27 -5.88
CA GLN A 101 11.86 -13.38 -5.16
C GLN A 101 11.16 -12.47 -4.15
N PHE A 102 9.84 -12.40 -4.18
CA PHE A 102 9.07 -11.59 -3.24
C PHE A 102 8.70 -12.43 -2.01
N ALA A 103 9.40 -12.20 -0.91
CA ALA A 103 9.13 -12.90 0.34
C ALA A 103 8.23 -12.06 1.25
N TYR A 104 7.08 -12.62 1.65
CA TYR A 104 6.21 -11.98 2.64
C TYR A 104 6.96 -11.75 3.96
N ALA A 105 6.90 -10.52 4.47
CA ALA A 105 7.56 -10.14 5.72
C ALA A 105 6.54 -9.99 6.88
N PHE A 106 5.55 -9.14 6.70
CA PHE A 106 4.49 -8.86 7.67
C PHE A 106 3.36 -8.05 7.02
N SER A 107 2.28 -7.84 7.79
CA SER A 107 1.21 -6.93 7.38
C SER A 107 0.86 -5.91 8.46
N LEU A 108 0.31 -4.78 8.05
CA LEU A 108 -0.19 -3.72 8.93
C LEU A 108 -1.56 -3.22 8.44
N PRO A 109 -2.51 -2.99 9.36
CA PRO A 109 -3.75 -2.32 9.00
C PRO A 109 -3.50 -0.83 8.77
N ASN A 110 -4.28 -0.26 7.85
CA ASN A 110 -4.24 1.15 7.51
C ASN A 110 -5.64 1.66 7.16
N SER A 111 -5.79 2.98 7.04
CA SER A 111 -6.95 3.66 6.47
C SER A 111 -6.44 4.61 5.40
N TYR A 112 -6.84 4.35 4.17
CA TYR A 112 -6.39 5.11 3.01
C TYR A 112 -7.51 6.05 2.54
N LEU A 113 -7.23 7.34 2.48
CA LEU A 113 -8.19 8.32 1.97
C LEU A 113 -8.20 8.30 0.44
N TYR A 114 -9.30 7.83 -0.14
CA TYR A 114 -9.49 7.78 -1.58
C TYR A 114 -10.82 8.45 -1.95
N SER A 115 -10.78 9.48 -2.78
CA SER A 115 -11.98 10.24 -3.22
C SER A 115 -12.88 10.67 -2.04
N ASP A 116 -12.28 11.24 -0.99
CA ASP A 116 -12.95 11.66 0.25
C ASP A 116 -13.62 10.53 1.07
N PHE A 117 -13.32 9.28 0.72
CA PHE A 117 -13.77 8.10 1.45
C PHE A 117 -12.58 7.40 2.13
N LEU A 118 -12.71 7.10 3.42
CA LEU A 118 -11.72 6.31 4.15
C LEU A 118 -11.91 4.82 3.86
N VAL A 119 -11.01 4.29 3.05
CA VAL A 119 -10.97 2.87 2.72
C VAL A 119 -10.09 2.15 3.74
N PRO A 120 -10.62 1.20 4.52
CA PRO A 120 -9.77 0.34 5.33
C PRO A 120 -8.88 -0.50 4.41
N THR A 121 -7.57 -0.57 4.71
CA THR A 121 -6.63 -1.40 3.96
C THR A 121 -5.86 -2.36 4.88
N LEU A 122 -5.38 -3.44 4.30
CA LEU A 122 -4.38 -4.32 4.86
C LEU A 122 -3.16 -4.28 3.96
N ASP A 123 -2.11 -3.63 4.43
CA ASP A 123 -0.89 -3.45 3.65
C ASP A 123 0.05 -4.63 3.94
N LEU A 124 0.35 -5.42 2.91
CA LEU A 124 1.25 -6.57 2.93
C LEU A 124 2.66 -6.10 2.57
N PHE A 125 3.61 -6.32 3.45
CA PHE A 125 5.01 -5.97 3.22
C PHE A 125 5.77 -7.17 2.68
N TYR A 126 6.42 -6.98 1.53
CA TYR A 126 7.29 -7.96 0.90
C TYR A 126 8.73 -7.50 0.90
N THR A 127 9.67 -8.38 1.17
CA THR A 127 11.10 -8.13 1.00
C THR A 127 11.57 -8.68 -0.33
N VAL A 128 12.46 -7.92 -0.98
CA VAL A 128 13.11 -8.28 -2.25
C VAL A 128 14.57 -7.91 -2.18
N GLN A 129 15.44 -8.86 -2.49
CA GLN A 129 16.89 -8.63 -2.64
C GLN A 129 17.24 -8.61 -4.12
N LEU A 130 17.78 -7.49 -4.61
CA LEU A 130 18.23 -7.41 -6.00
C LEU A 130 19.50 -8.23 -6.22
N PRO A 131 19.66 -8.84 -7.40
CA PRO A 131 20.84 -9.64 -7.74
C PRO A 131 22.07 -8.78 -8.09
N SER A 132 21.91 -7.48 -8.28
CA SER A 132 22.96 -6.54 -8.70
C SER A 132 22.94 -5.27 -7.86
N GLU A 133 24.07 -4.55 -7.86
CA GLU A 133 24.12 -3.22 -7.29
C GLU A 133 23.35 -2.24 -8.16
N MET A 134 22.48 -1.43 -7.53
CA MET A 134 21.80 -0.29 -8.11
C MET A 134 21.51 -0.43 -9.62
N PRO A 135 20.53 -1.21 -10.05
CA PRO A 135 20.07 -1.05 -11.42
C PRO A 135 19.58 0.39 -11.59
N ALA A 136 19.77 0.95 -12.79
CA ALA A 136 19.16 2.22 -13.11
C ALA A 136 17.64 2.07 -12.99
N VAL A 137 17.05 2.75 -12.00
CA VAL A 137 15.60 2.83 -11.82
C VAL A 137 15.11 4.15 -12.40
N ARG A 138 13.97 4.10 -13.05
CA ARG A 138 13.32 5.29 -13.59
C ARG A 138 11.94 5.38 -12.93
N ALA A 139 11.68 6.51 -12.26
CA ALA A 139 10.35 6.78 -11.73
C ALA A 139 9.33 6.81 -12.87
N MET A 140 8.29 6.03 -12.74
CA MET A 140 7.20 5.86 -13.70
C MET A 140 5.88 5.90 -12.94
N ASP A 141 4.76 5.96 -13.66
CA ASP A 141 3.41 5.99 -13.12
C ASP A 141 3.18 7.11 -12.10
N ASP A 142 2.69 6.80 -10.91
CA ASP A 142 2.32 7.74 -9.84
C ASP A 142 3.50 8.19 -8.96
N VAL A 143 4.71 7.69 -9.23
CA VAL A 143 5.94 8.00 -8.50
C VAL A 143 6.62 9.24 -9.10
N ALA A 144 6.81 10.28 -8.29
CA ALA A 144 7.51 11.49 -8.73
C ALA A 144 9.03 11.26 -8.86
N GLN A 145 9.62 10.44 -7.97
CA GLN A 145 11.04 10.13 -7.93
C GLN A 145 11.28 8.80 -7.23
N LEU A 146 12.30 8.06 -7.68
CA LEU A 146 12.87 6.91 -6.98
C LEU A 146 14.27 7.23 -6.48
N SER A 147 14.61 6.77 -5.28
CA SER A 147 15.92 6.99 -4.65
C SER A 147 16.36 5.77 -3.85
N TRP A 148 17.66 5.54 -3.81
CA TRP A 148 18.28 4.53 -2.97
C TRP A 148 18.81 5.17 -1.69
N LEU A 149 18.30 4.76 -0.53
CA LEU A 149 18.71 5.26 0.78
C LEU A 149 19.45 4.17 1.58
N ALA A 150 20.59 4.50 2.16
CA ALA A 150 21.22 3.65 3.14
C ALA A 150 20.36 3.58 4.43
N PRO A 151 20.37 2.48 5.19
CA PRO A 151 19.56 2.37 6.41
C PRO A 151 19.73 3.56 7.37
N ALA A 152 20.94 4.10 7.49
CA ALA A 152 21.23 5.26 8.35
C ALA A 152 20.62 6.60 7.85
N GLU A 153 20.21 6.67 6.58
CA GLU A 153 19.60 7.85 5.96
C GLU A 153 18.06 7.79 6.03
N ILE A 154 17.51 6.65 6.46
CA ILE A 154 16.06 6.44 6.48
C ILE A 154 15.50 6.99 7.79
N ASP A 155 14.72 8.06 7.69
CA ASP A 155 13.92 8.61 8.78
C ASP A 155 12.45 8.22 8.57
N PRO A 156 11.86 7.37 9.44
CA PRO A 156 10.45 6.97 9.32
C PRO A 156 9.47 8.16 9.33
N SER A 157 9.81 9.28 9.94
CA SER A 157 8.94 10.47 10.00
C SER A 157 8.70 11.11 8.64
N ARG A 158 9.57 10.88 7.67
CA ARG A 158 9.45 11.38 6.28
C ARG A 158 8.45 10.61 5.43
N PHE A 159 7.97 9.44 5.90
CA PHE A 159 6.97 8.65 5.20
C PHE A 159 5.55 9.11 5.55
N GLY A 160 4.77 9.48 4.55
CA GLY A 160 3.48 10.14 4.75
C GLY A 160 2.37 9.20 5.25
N LEU A 161 2.34 7.95 4.77
CA LEU A 161 1.33 6.96 5.13
C LEU A 161 1.68 6.28 6.47
N ILE A 162 0.68 6.12 7.34
CA ILE A 162 0.87 5.62 8.71
C ILE A 162 1.40 4.18 8.72
N SER A 163 0.84 3.30 7.89
CA SER A 163 1.29 1.91 7.78
C SER A 163 2.73 1.82 7.28
N ILE A 164 3.07 2.61 6.26
CA ILE A 164 4.42 2.64 5.69
C ILE A 164 5.43 3.14 6.72
N ARG A 165 5.12 4.24 7.43
CA ARG A 165 5.95 4.75 8.53
C ARG A 165 6.22 3.67 9.60
N ARG A 166 5.18 2.96 10.02
CA ARG A 166 5.29 1.86 11.00
C ARG A 166 6.04 0.66 10.44
N GLY A 167 5.82 0.33 9.16
CA GLY A 167 6.51 -0.74 8.44
C GLY A 167 8.01 -0.48 8.33
N ILE A 168 8.39 0.76 7.97
CA ILE A 168 9.80 1.19 7.91
C ILE A 168 10.45 1.13 9.31
N ALA A 169 9.77 1.61 10.35
CA ALA A 169 10.30 1.52 11.72
C ALA A 169 10.56 0.06 12.13
N ARG A 170 9.60 -0.85 11.83
CA ARG A 170 9.75 -2.28 12.08
C ARG A 170 10.90 -2.90 11.28
N TYR A 171 11.02 -2.54 10.00
CA TYR A 171 12.12 -3.00 9.14
C TYR A 171 13.49 -2.57 9.69
N LEU A 172 13.66 -1.28 10.06
CA LEU A 172 14.93 -0.79 10.61
C LEU A 172 15.31 -1.48 11.93
N SER A 173 14.31 -1.76 12.79
CA SER A 173 14.55 -2.52 14.02
C SER A 173 15.07 -3.94 13.73
N SER A 174 14.56 -4.61 12.70
CA SER A 174 15.01 -5.96 12.32
C SER A 174 16.41 -6.01 11.69
N LEU A 175 17.00 -4.87 11.34
CA LEU A 175 18.38 -4.82 10.85
C LEU A 175 19.41 -4.65 12.00
N ALA A 176 18.93 -4.32 13.21
CA ALA A 176 19.76 -4.09 14.38
C ALA A 176 19.95 -5.35 15.25
N ASP A 177 19.11 -6.37 15.02
CA ASP A 177 19.16 -7.69 15.65
C ASP A 177 20.07 -8.65 14.85
#